data_626d7fa2be9955543e82647315e9171a
#
_entry.id   626d7fa2be9955543e82647315e9171a
#
_cell.length_a   1.000
_cell.length_b   1.000
_cell.length_c   1.000
_cell.angle_alpha   90.00
_cell.angle_beta   90.00
_cell.angle_gamma   90.00
#
_symmetry.space_group_name_H-M   'P 1'
#
loop_
_entity.id
_entity.type
_entity.pdbx_description
1 polymer ?
#
loop_
_entity_poly.entity_id
_entity_poly.type
_entity_poly.pdbx_seq_one_letter_code
_entity_poly.pdbx_strand_id
1 'polypeptide(L)'
;VEKFQVLSPVKNPVWGTFQINSYFQEWVGINKNFSIEIAPITISALDKVIQLKNERKKSTSKEECQLSNGQIGFVNYANKREKKSTVVFTGLPNKRFSYYSSKSDEADNTIDLAYAITIHKSQGSDFDTVLVVLPKSGRILSRELIYTALTRARKKLILLIQDNISWLIEYTKPQMSVLAKRNTNLFSTSVREDISNIPYVEGLIHTTLKPGLIVRSKSEVIIANILYERGIDFEYERMIEDNGRRCIPDFTFEDAS
;
A
#
# COMPACT_ATOMS: atom_id res chain seq x y z
N VAL A 1 10.26 -18.02 -4.05
CA VAL A 1 10.20 -16.55 -4.24
C VAL A 1 10.06 -15.85 -2.89
N GLU A 2 9.27 -16.37 -1.96
CA GLU A 2 9.01 -15.76 -0.64
C GLU A 2 10.06 -16.10 0.45
N LYS A 3 11.10 -16.87 0.10
CA LYS A 3 12.11 -17.28 1.06
C LYS A 3 13.02 -16.14 1.51
N PHE A 4 13.34 -15.22 0.62
CA PHE A 4 14.26 -14.11 0.88
C PHE A 4 13.76 -12.81 0.24
N GLN A 5 13.80 -11.71 0.99
CA GLN A 5 13.43 -10.38 0.52
C GLN A 5 14.34 -9.30 1.09
N VAL A 6 14.77 -8.38 0.23
CA VAL A 6 15.42 -7.13 0.65
C VAL A 6 14.38 -6.05 0.79
N LEU A 7 14.41 -5.34 1.91
CA LEU A 7 13.54 -4.19 2.19
C LEU A 7 14.37 -2.92 2.34
N SER A 8 13.92 -1.84 1.70
CA SER A 8 14.48 -0.51 1.87
C SER A 8 13.38 0.51 2.16
N PRO A 9 13.63 1.55 2.96
CA PRO A 9 12.64 2.59 3.22
C PRO A 9 12.34 3.47 2.00
N VAL A 10 13.22 3.50 0.99
CA VAL A 10 13.19 4.46 -0.13
C VAL A 10 13.42 3.81 -1.48
N LYS A 11 13.08 4.55 -2.56
CA LYS A 11 13.30 4.11 -3.94
C LYS A 11 14.63 4.58 -4.54
N ASN A 12 15.00 5.86 -4.39
CA ASN A 12 15.99 6.53 -5.24
C ASN A 12 17.41 6.74 -4.70
N PRO A 13 17.73 6.86 -3.40
CA PRO A 13 19.12 6.97 -2.96
C PRO A 13 19.92 5.70 -3.25
N VAL A 14 21.27 5.76 -3.08
CA VAL A 14 22.19 4.63 -3.30
C VAL A 14 21.75 3.35 -2.59
N TRP A 15 21.11 3.47 -1.44
CA TRP A 15 20.52 2.37 -0.67
C TRP A 15 19.03 2.12 -0.99
N GLY A 16 18.50 2.76 -2.03
CA GLY A 16 17.12 2.62 -2.47
C GLY A 16 16.87 1.36 -3.28
N THR A 17 15.60 1.00 -3.39
CA THR A 17 15.20 -0.23 -4.09
C THR A 17 15.64 -0.24 -5.55
N PHE A 18 15.69 0.93 -6.21
CA PHE A 18 16.13 1.03 -7.60
C PHE A 18 17.57 0.58 -7.79
N GLN A 19 18.51 1.13 -7.01
CA GLN A 19 19.94 0.78 -7.10
C GLN A 19 20.19 -0.67 -6.68
N ILE A 20 19.51 -1.12 -5.62
CA ILE A 20 19.64 -2.51 -5.16
C ILE A 20 19.14 -3.48 -6.24
N ASN A 21 18.00 -3.19 -6.87
CA ASN A 21 17.44 -4.01 -7.95
C ASN A 21 18.38 -4.06 -9.16
N SER A 22 18.96 -2.92 -9.57
CA SER A 22 19.92 -2.86 -10.67
C SER A 22 21.16 -3.68 -10.36
N TYR A 23 21.70 -3.56 -9.14
CA TYR A 23 22.86 -4.33 -8.70
C TYR A 23 22.60 -5.85 -8.74
N PHE A 24 21.47 -6.30 -8.22
CA PHE A 24 21.12 -7.72 -8.26
C PHE A 24 20.90 -8.21 -9.69
N GLN A 25 20.30 -7.41 -10.53
CA GLN A 25 20.08 -7.76 -11.93
C GLN A 25 21.40 -7.88 -12.70
N GLU A 26 22.37 -6.99 -12.45
CA GLU A 26 23.72 -7.08 -13.01
C GLU A 26 24.46 -8.32 -12.50
N TRP A 27 24.36 -8.61 -11.20
CA TRP A 27 25.02 -9.76 -10.58
C TRP A 27 24.46 -11.10 -11.08
N VAL A 28 23.17 -11.21 -11.31
CA VAL A 28 22.51 -12.40 -11.88
C VAL A 28 22.93 -12.58 -13.35
N GLY A 29 23.39 -11.55 -14.01
CA GLY A 29 23.84 -11.55 -15.40
C GLY A 29 22.68 -11.43 -16.38
N ILE A 30 22.42 -10.23 -16.86
CA ILE A 30 21.40 -9.96 -17.86
C ILE A 30 21.85 -10.52 -19.21
N ASN A 31 21.22 -11.58 -19.67
CA ASN A 31 21.33 -11.98 -21.07
C ASN A 31 20.45 -11.07 -21.92
N LYS A 32 21.06 -10.14 -22.66
CA LYS A 32 20.36 -9.12 -23.49
C LYS A 32 19.41 -9.71 -24.53
N ASN A 33 19.55 -10.98 -24.90
CA ASN A 33 18.66 -11.67 -25.83
C ASN A 33 17.36 -12.14 -25.15
N PHE A 34 17.42 -12.38 -23.84
CA PHE A 34 16.30 -12.84 -23.03
C PHE A 34 15.78 -11.73 -22.10
N SER A 35 15.73 -10.51 -22.62
CA SER A 35 15.23 -9.34 -21.92
C SER A 35 14.24 -8.56 -22.78
N ILE A 36 13.32 -7.85 -22.13
CA ILE A 36 12.45 -6.87 -22.77
C ILE A 36 12.43 -5.58 -21.96
N GLU A 37 12.23 -4.49 -22.67
CA GLU A 37 12.05 -3.17 -22.06
C GLU A 37 10.56 -2.94 -21.83
N ILE A 38 10.21 -2.67 -20.58
CA ILE A 38 8.90 -2.21 -20.13
C ILE A 38 9.16 -0.93 -19.36
N ALA A 39 9.13 0.20 -20.06
CA ALA A 39 9.56 1.49 -19.49
C ALA A 39 8.96 1.75 -18.08
N PRO A 40 9.76 2.20 -17.13
CA PRO A 40 11.17 2.59 -17.21
C PRO A 40 12.18 1.45 -16.91
N ILE A 41 11.75 0.21 -16.79
CA ILE A 41 12.61 -0.92 -16.42
C ILE A 41 12.86 -1.88 -17.59
N THR A 42 13.97 -2.60 -17.51
CA THR A 42 14.23 -3.79 -18.34
C THR A 42 14.08 -5.02 -17.47
N ILE A 43 13.31 -6.00 -17.90
CA ILE A 43 13.15 -7.29 -17.23
C ILE A 43 13.77 -8.40 -18.08
N SER A 44 14.41 -9.34 -17.41
CA SER A 44 15.08 -10.49 -18.02
C SER A 44 14.49 -11.80 -17.50
N ALA A 45 14.73 -12.88 -18.22
CA ALA A 45 14.36 -14.21 -17.73
C ALA A 45 14.98 -14.47 -16.35
N LEU A 46 14.20 -15.03 -15.43
CA LEU A 46 14.49 -15.31 -14.03
C LEU A 46 14.49 -14.09 -13.10
N ASP A 47 14.28 -12.87 -13.60
CA ASP A 47 14.11 -11.72 -12.72
C ASP A 47 12.94 -11.91 -11.76
N LYS A 48 13.14 -11.47 -10.52
CA LYS A 48 12.09 -11.37 -9.51
C LYS A 48 11.34 -10.06 -9.72
N VAL A 49 10.02 -10.15 -9.79
CA VAL A 49 9.14 -9.02 -10.14
C VAL A 49 7.95 -8.90 -9.20
N ILE A 50 7.35 -7.72 -9.16
CA ILE A 50 6.17 -7.40 -8.36
C ILE A 50 5.10 -6.74 -9.23
N GLN A 51 3.85 -7.14 -9.06
CA GLN A 51 2.69 -6.47 -9.66
C GLN A 51 2.42 -5.16 -8.93
N LEU A 52 2.19 -4.07 -9.68
CA LEU A 52 2.01 -2.73 -9.12
C LEU A 52 0.56 -2.28 -9.01
N LYS A 53 -0.35 -2.95 -9.72
CA LYS A 53 -1.78 -2.59 -9.78
C LYS A 53 -2.65 -3.82 -9.63
N ASN A 54 -3.85 -3.62 -9.09
CA ASN A 54 -4.91 -4.63 -9.18
C ASN A 54 -5.42 -4.69 -10.62
N GLU A 55 -5.35 -5.86 -11.25
CA GLU A 55 -5.70 -6.04 -12.66
C GLU A 55 -6.36 -7.39 -12.88
N ARG A 56 -7.42 -7.42 -13.69
CA ARG A 56 -7.94 -8.68 -14.26
C ARG A 56 -7.19 -8.97 -15.55
N LYS A 57 -6.50 -10.08 -15.58
CA LYS A 57 -5.64 -10.44 -16.72
C LYS A 57 -5.87 -11.88 -17.13
N LYS A 58 -5.94 -12.11 -18.45
CA LYS A 58 -6.01 -13.48 -18.98
C LYS A 58 -4.64 -14.11 -18.95
N SER A 59 -4.58 -15.33 -18.42
CA SER A 59 -3.39 -16.18 -18.48
C SER A 59 -3.14 -16.66 -19.92
N THR A 60 -1.99 -17.24 -20.19
CA THR A 60 -1.69 -17.86 -21.48
C THR A 60 -2.64 -19.02 -21.80
N SER A 61 -3.26 -19.64 -20.80
CA SER A 61 -4.32 -20.66 -20.95
C SER A 61 -5.72 -20.05 -21.14
N LYS A 62 -5.83 -18.73 -21.37
CA LYS A 62 -7.07 -17.96 -21.58
C LYS A 62 -8.00 -17.89 -20.35
N GLU A 63 -7.58 -18.35 -19.20
CA GLU A 63 -8.32 -18.18 -17.95
C GLU A 63 -8.15 -16.77 -17.42
N GLU A 64 -9.24 -16.15 -17.02
CA GLU A 64 -9.23 -14.83 -16.40
C GLU A 64 -8.87 -14.94 -14.91
N CYS A 65 -7.89 -14.16 -14.47
CA CYS A 65 -7.40 -14.17 -13.10
C CYS A 65 -7.25 -12.75 -12.57
N GLN A 66 -7.48 -12.60 -11.30
CA GLN A 66 -7.20 -11.35 -10.59
C GLN A 66 -5.74 -11.35 -10.16
N LEU A 67 -4.96 -10.37 -10.64
CA LEU A 67 -3.64 -10.04 -10.12
C LEU A 67 -3.77 -8.90 -9.12
N SER A 68 -3.16 -9.06 -7.96
CA SER A 68 -3.21 -8.07 -6.89
C SER A 68 -1.94 -7.23 -6.83
N ASN A 69 -2.09 -5.96 -6.49
CA ASN A 69 -0.95 -5.10 -6.17
C ASN A 69 -0.12 -5.73 -5.03
N GLY A 70 1.21 -5.73 -5.19
CA GLY A 70 2.12 -6.35 -4.24
C GLY A 70 2.40 -7.84 -4.48
N GLN A 71 1.71 -8.49 -5.42
CA GLN A 71 1.93 -9.90 -5.73
C GLN A 71 3.29 -10.11 -6.38
N ILE A 72 4.13 -10.97 -5.78
CA ILE A 72 5.49 -11.24 -6.24
C ILE A 72 5.48 -12.44 -7.17
N GLY A 73 6.31 -12.37 -8.20
CA GLY A 73 6.50 -13.42 -9.18
C GLY A 73 7.93 -13.47 -9.70
N PHE A 74 8.12 -14.23 -10.76
CA PHE A 74 9.38 -14.28 -11.51
C PHE A 74 9.11 -14.36 -13.00
N VAL A 75 10.03 -13.83 -13.77
CA VAL A 75 9.99 -13.86 -15.24
C VAL A 75 10.36 -15.27 -15.69
N ASN A 76 9.39 -16.00 -16.22
CA ASN A 76 9.59 -17.37 -16.73
C ASN A 76 10.21 -17.37 -18.12
N TYR A 77 9.90 -16.37 -18.93
CA TYR A 77 10.35 -16.23 -20.31
C TYR A 77 10.42 -14.75 -20.69
N ALA A 78 11.45 -14.35 -21.41
CA ALA A 78 11.55 -13.04 -22.04
C ALA A 78 12.27 -13.17 -23.38
N ASN A 79 11.79 -12.48 -24.42
CA ASN A 79 12.38 -12.49 -25.75
C ASN A 79 12.30 -11.10 -26.38
N LYS A 80 13.46 -10.55 -26.69
CA LYS A 80 13.58 -9.21 -27.26
C LYS A 80 13.01 -9.11 -28.66
N ARG A 81 13.14 -10.17 -29.49
CA ARG A 81 12.61 -10.18 -30.86
C ARG A 81 11.09 -10.21 -30.87
N GLU A 82 10.50 -11.00 -30.00
CA GLU A 82 9.06 -11.11 -29.84
C GLU A 82 8.44 -9.94 -29.07
N LYS A 83 9.29 -9.10 -28.43
CA LYS A 83 8.87 -8.02 -27.53
C LYS A 83 7.90 -8.49 -26.45
N LYS A 84 8.07 -9.72 -25.98
CA LYS A 84 7.16 -10.41 -25.08
C LYS A 84 7.91 -11.04 -23.92
N SER A 85 7.31 -10.98 -22.74
CA SER A 85 7.71 -11.70 -21.55
C SER A 85 6.51 -12.44 -20.97
N THR A 86 6.79 -13.50 -20.20
CA THR A 86 5.78 -14.18 -19.39
C THR A 86 6.25 -14.25 -17.93
N VAL A 87 5.33 -13.98 -17.03
CA VAL A 87 5.55 -13.96 -15.60
C VAL A 87 4.68 -14.99 -14.91
N VAL A 88 5.22 -15.66 -13.91
CA VAL A 88 4.52 -16.56 -12.99
C VAL A 88 4.51 -15.92 -11.61
N PHE A 89 3.34 -15.76 -11.01
CA PHE A 89 3.18 -15.23 -9.66
C PHE A 89 3.04 -16.35 -8.63
N THR A 90 3.54 -16.13 -7.42
CA THR A 90 3.57 -17.13 -6.33
C THR A 90 2.19 -17.65 -5.97
N GLY A 91 1.17 -16.80 -5.97
CA GLY A 91 -0.22 -17.21 -5.72
C GLY A 91 -0.88 -18.00 -6.87
N LEU A 92 -0.25 -18.05 -8.06
CA LEU A 92 -0.79 -18.66 -9.28
C LEU A 92 0.30 -19.45 -10.04
N PRO A 93 0.93 -20.47 -9.41
CA PRO A 93 2.15 -21.11 -9.92
C PRO A 93 1.95 -21.82 -11.27
N ASN A 94 0.73 -22.22 -11.58
CA ASN A 94 0.42 -22.93 -12.83
C ASN A 94 -0.04 -21.99 -13.95
N LYS A 95 -0.08 -20.67 -13.71
CA LYS A 95 -0.56 -19.69 -14.67
C LYS A 95 0.55 -18.74 -15.08
N ARG A 96 0.61 -18.45 -16.37
CA ARG A 96 1.59 -17.52 -16.96
C ARG A 96 0.86 -16.32 -17.53
N PHE A 97 1.40 -15.12 -17.29
CA PHE A 97 0.81 -13.86 -17.73
C PHE A 97 1.76 -13.14 -18.68
N SER A 98 1.24 -12.72 -19.82
CA SER A 98 2.05 -12.06 -20.85
C SER A 98 2.18 -10.56 -20.57
N TYR A 99 3.40 -10.06 -20.75
CA TYR A 99 3.76 -8.65 -20.72
C TYR A 99 4.48 -8.30 -22.02
N TYR A 100 4.24 -7.11 -22.54
CA TYR A 100 4.78 -6.68 -23.82
C TYR A 100 5.67 -5.46 -23.65
N SER A 101 6.67 -5.33 -24.50
CA SER A 101 7.54 -4.16 -24.50
C SER A 101 6.74 -2.89 -24.78
N SER A 102 6.97 -1.89 -23.96
CA SER A 102 6.38 -0.56 -24.08
C SER A 102 7.48 0.48 -23.94
N LYS A 103 7.47 1.50 -24.83
CA LYS A 103 8.46 2.58 -24.85
C LYS A 103 7.94 3.88 -24.32
N SER A 104 6.65 4.01 -24.02
CA SER A 104 6.06 5.25 -23.52
C SER A 104 6.06 5.25 -22.00
N ASP A 105 6.47 6.36 -21.39
CA ASP A 105 6.35 6.61 -19.94
C ASP A 105 4.89 6.60 -19.46
N GLU A 106 3.94 6.73 -20.38
CA GLU A 106 2.50 6.59 -20.18
C GLU A 106 2.01 5.13 -20.19
N ALA A 107 2.88 4.18 -20.58
CA ALA A 107 2.54 2.77 -20.41
C ALA A 107 2.33 2.53 -18.91
N ASP A 108 1.13 2.15 -18.61
CA ASP A 108 0.69 1.74 -17.27
C ASP A 108 1.69 0.76 -16.66
N ASN A 109 2.63 1.29 -15.88
CA ASN A 109 3.63 0.49 -15.19
C ASN A 109 2.92 -0.48 -14.27
N THR A 110 2.65 -1.68 -14.78
CA THR A 110 1.93 -2.72 -14.04
C THR A 110 2.89 -3.65 -13.29
N ILE A 111 4.20 -3.60 -13.62
CA ILE A 111 5.22 -4.51 -13.07
C ILE A 111 6.51 -3.75 -12.77
N ASP A 112 7.26 -4.20 -11.76
CA ASP A 112 8.56 -3.65 -11.35
C ASP A 112 9.48 -4.78 -10.91
N LEU A 113 10.81 -4.53 -10.85
CA LEU A 113 11.77 -5.45 -10.24
C LEU A 113 11.51 -5.58 -8.73
N ALA A 114 11.76 -6.76 -8.18
CA ALA A 114 11.42 -7.08 -6.79
C ALA A 114 12.51 -7.83 -6.01
N TYR A 115 13.77 -7.75 -6.41
CA TYR A 115 14.88 -8.21 -5.55
C TYR A 115 14.88 -7.41 -4.24
N ALA A 116 14.69 -6.09 -4.35
CA ALA A 116 14.38 -5.20 -3.23
C ALA A 116 13.03 -4.52 -3.46
N ILE A 117 12.21 -4.41 -2.41
CA ILE A 117 10.95 -3.65 -2.41
C ILE A 117 10.94 -2.65 -1.26
N THR A 118 10.10 -1.62 -1.36
CA THR A 118 9.95 -0.69 -0.25
C THR A 118 9.23 -1.35 0.92
N ILE A 119 9.55 -0.91 2.14
CA ILE A 119 8.88 -1.41 3.35
C ILE A 119 7.36 -1.26 3.23
N HIS A 120 6.86 -0.17 2.65
CA HIS A 120 5.42 0.02 2.42
C HIS A 120 4.83 -1.07 1.50
N LYS A 121 5.52 -1.42 0.41
CA LYS A 121 5.06 -2.48 -0.50
C LYS A 121 5.12 -3.88 0.12
N SER A 122 5.87 -4.07 1.21
CA SER A 122 5.93 -5.34 1.92
C SER A 122 4.80 -5.53 2.94
N GLN A 123 3.97 -4.51 3.17
CA GLN A 123 2.83 -4.63 4.09
C GLN A 123 1.87 -5.73 3.64
N GLY A 124 1.46 -6.58 4.58
CA GLY A 124 0.61 -7.75 4.29
C GLY A 124 1.34 -8.98 3.74
N SER A 125 2.66 -8.88 3.49
CA SER A 125 3.48 -10.02 3.05
C SER A 125 4.50 -10.40 4.12
N ASP A 126 4.83 -11.70 4.21
CA ASP A 126 5.86 -12.22 5.10
C ASP A 126 6.88 -13.05 4.31
N PHE A 127 8.11 -13.08 4.80
CA PHE A 127 9.21 -13.78 4.15
C PHE A 127 10.01 -14.61 5.17
N ASP A 128 10.57 -15.73 4.76
CA ASP A 128 11.39 -16.55 5.67
C ASP A 128 12.61 -15.77 6.16
N THR A 129 13.32 -15.12 5.27
CA THR A 129 14.48 -14.28 5.58
C THR A 129 14.28 -12.89 5.01
N VAL A 130 14.48 -11.88 5.83
CA VAL A 130 14.42 -10.47 5.42
C VAL A 130 15.75 -9.79 5.69
N LEU A 131 16.27 -9.10 4.68
CA LEU A 131 17.37 -8.16 4.80
C LEU A 131 16.79 -6.75 4.77
N VAL A 132 16.91 -6.00 5.85
CA VAL A 132 16.46 -4.60 5.93
C VAL A 132 17.65 -3.68 5.82
N VAL A 133 17.63 -2.79 4.81
CA VAL A 133 18.63 -1.73 4.64
C VAL A 133 18.14 -0.49 5.37
N LEU A 134 18.90 -0.05 6.37
CA LEU A 134 18.56 1.08 7.23
C LEU A 134 19.62 2.19 7.12
N PRO A 135 19.38 3.21 6.28
CA PRO A 135 20.25 4.38 6.21
C PRO A 135 20.04 5.28 7.43
N LYS A 136 21.06 6.00 7.84
CA LYS A 136 20.97 7.03 8.89
C LYS A 136 20.34 8.32 8.32
N SER A 137 19.06 8.27 7.95
CA SER A 137 18.34 9.40 7.35
C SER A 137 17.08 9.71 8.16
N GLY A 138 17.13 10.80 8.93
CA GLY A 138 16.09 11.17 9.91
C GLY A 138 14.74 11.60 9.33
N ARG A 139 14.57 11.80 8.01
CA ARG A 139 13.31 12.29 7.42
C ARG A 139 12.36 11.18 6.96
N ILE A 140 12.88 9.98 6.70
CA ILE A 140 12.13 8.91 6.03
C ILE A 140 11.78 7.79 7.00
N LEU A 141 12.61 7.60 8.03
CA LEU A 141 12.40 6.55 9.01
C LEU A 141 11.43 7.02 10.11
N SER A 142 10.53 6.16 10.48
CA SER A 142 9.67 6.30 11.65
C SER A 142 9.68 5.01 12.45
N ARG A 143 9.26 5.08 13.68
CA ARG A 143 9.10 3.92 14.57
C ARG A 143 8.21 2.86 13.91
N GLU A 144 7.10 3.28 13.32
CA GLU A 144 6.12 2.41 12.68
C GLU A 144 6.69 1.75 11.42
N LEU A 145 7.47 2.50 10.63
CA LEU A 145 8.10 1.97 9.42
C LEU A 145 9.13 0.90 9.77
N ILE A 146 9.97 1.17 10.78
CA ILE A 146 10.95 0.21 11.28
C ILE A 146 10.24 -1.03 11.82
N TYR A 147 9.21 -0.86 12.66
CA TYR A 147 8.41 -1.96 13.18
C TYR A 147 7.82 -2.81 12.04
N THR A 148 7.25 -2.17 11.02
CA THR A 148 6.72 -2.86 9.85
C THR A 148 7.79 -3.71 9.16
N ALA A 149 9.01 -3.17 8.99
CA ALA A 149 10.11 -3.92 8.35
C ALA A 149 10.56 -5.12 9.18
N LEU A 150 10.71 -4.94 10.49
CA LEU A 150 11.17 -5.99 11.40
C LEU A 150 10.19 -7.16 11.48
N THR A 151 8.89 -6.86 11.43
CA THR A 151 7.82 -7.87 11.52
C THR A 151 7.57 -8.63 10.21
N ARG A 152 8.29 -8.34 9.12
CA ARG A 152 8.16 -9.09 7.85
C ARG A 152 8.93 -10.40 7.84
N ALA A 153 9.86 -10.62 8.77
CA ALA A 153 10.66 -11.84 8.84
C ALA A 153 9.97 -12.93 9.65
N ARG A 154 9.77 -14.12 9.06
CA ARG A 154 9.24 -15.31 9.75
C ARG A 154 10.32 -16.05 10.53
N LYS A 155 11.54 -16.18 9.96
CA LYS A 155 12.62 -17.02 10.52
C LYS A 155 13.89 -16.24 10.83
N LYS A 156 14.35 -15.41 9.88
CA LYS A 156 15.62 -14.71 10.00
C LYS A 156 15.50 -13.26 9.57
N LEU A 157 15.95 -12.38 10.43
CA LEU A 157 16.07 -10.96 10.17
C LEU A 157 17.56 -10.58 10.12
N ILE A 158 17.94 -9.86 9.06
CA ILE A 158 19.28 -9.31 8.87
C ILE A 158 19.13 -7.81 8.73
N LEU A 159 19.83 -7.04 9.54
CA LEU A 159 19.83 -5.59 9.48
C LEU A 159 21.16 -5.10 8.92
N LEU A 160 21.10 -4.38 7.81
CA LEU A 160 22.22 -3.63 7.26
C LEU A 160 22.05 -2.18 7.68
N ILE A 161 22.78 -1.79 8.71
CA ILE A 161 22.65 -0.47 9.37
C ILE A 161 23.85 0.39 8.98
N GLN A 162 23.57 1.62 8.54
CA GLN A 162 24.63 2.60 8.32
C GLN A 162 25.17 3.08 9.68
N ASP A 163 26.49 3.15 9.83
CA ASP A 163 27.21 3.46 11.07
C ASP A 163 26.93 2.44 12.20
N ASN A 164 26.68 2.94 13.41
CA ASN A 164 26.43 2.12 14.58
C ASN A 164 24.92 2.02 14.90
N ILE A 165 24.56 1.07 15.73
CA ILE A 165 23.16 0.78 16.08
C ILE A 165 22.52 1.86 16.99
N SER A 166 23.31 2.73 17.60
CA SER A 166 22.84 3.66 18.64
C SER A 166 21.73 4.58 18.13
N TRP A 167 21.84 5.06 16.89
CA TRP A 167 20.79 5.90 16.30
C TRP A 167 19.48 5.14 16.06
N LEU A 168 19.53 3.83 15.80
CA LEU A 168 18.32 3.02 15.63
C LEU A 168 17.55 2.86 16.93
N ILE A 169 18.28 2.79 18.08
CA ILE A 169 17.68 2.72 19.42
C ILE A 169 16.87 3.98 19.72
N GLU A 170 17.25 5.14 19.18
CA GLU A 170 16.47 6.37 19.34
C GLU A 170 15.02 6.24 18.85
N TYR A 171 14.78 5.41 17.82
CA TYR A 171 13.44 5.17 17.29
C TYR A 171 12.53 4.35 18.22
N THR A 172 13.04 3.80 19.32
CA THR A 172 12.20 3.18 20.36
C THR A 172 11.44 4.23 21.18
N LYS A 173 11.91 5.49 21.19
CA LYS A 173 11.30 6.58 21.94
C LYS A 173 9.96 6.99 21.33
N PRO A 174 8.95 7.33 22.17
CA PRO A 174 7.62 7.76 21.69
C PRO A 174 7.68 8.96 20.73
N GLN A 175 8.62 9.88 20.91
CA GLN A 175 8.79 11.08 20.08
C GLN A 175 9.13 10.76 18.62
N MET A 176 9.62 9.56 18.31
CA MET A 176 9.94 9.10 16.97
C MET A 176 8.74 8.45 16.27
N SER A 177 7.62 8.30 16.95
CA SER A 177 6.36 7.84 16.37
C SER A 177 5.70 8.94 15.54
N VAL A 178 5.38 8.64 14.28
CA VAL A 178 4.57 9.51 13.43
C VAL A 178 3.11 9.50 13.89
N LEU A 179 2.64 8.37 14.40
CA LEU A 179 1.27 8.23 14.91
C LEU A 179 1.06 9.08 16.17
N ALA A 180 2.04 9.11 17.08
CA ALA A 180 1.97 9.93 18.28
C ALA A 180 1.95 11.44 17.97
N LYS A 181 2.46 11.86 16.82
CA LYS A 181 2.45 13.25 16.37
C LYS A 181 1.16 13.64 15.63
N ARG A 182 0.32 12.67 15.27
CA ARG A 182 -0.98 12.96 14.69
C ARG A 182 -1.92 13.35 15.80
N ASN A 183 -2.38 14.60 15.78
CA ASN A 183 -3.49 15.03 16.63
C ASN A 183 -4.74 14.28 16.21
N THR A 184 -4.98 13.12 16.80
CA THR A 184 -6.24 12.39 16.65
C THR A 184 -6.94 12.44 18.01
N ASN A 185 -8.18 12.88 18.03
CA ASN A 185 -9.02 12.86 19.23
C ASN A 185 -9.42 11.42 19.63
N LEU A 186 -9.01 10.41 18.84
CA LEU A 186 -9.40 9.02 19.05
C LEU A 186 -8.85 8.43 20.37
N PHE A 187 -7.74 8.98 20.90
CA PHE A 187 -7.04 8.49 22.09
C PHE A 187 -6.80 9.56 23.16
N SER A 188 -7.23 10.80 22.93
CA SER A 188 -7.26 11.79 23.99
C SER A 188 -8.52 11.54 24.83
N THR A 189 -8.35 11.30 26.14
CA THR A 189 -9.45 11.54 27.07
C THR A 189 -9.96 12.94 26.79
N SER A 190 -11.16 13.05 26.23
CA SER A 190 -11.80 14.32 25.97
C SER A 190 -11.76 15.14 27.26
N VAL A 191 -10.98 16.21 27.29
CA VAL A 191 -11.29 17.33 28.18
C VAL A 191 -12.72 17.69 27.80
N ARG A 192 -13.65 17.54 28.73
CA ARG A 192 -15.04 17.93 28.57
C ARG A 192 -15.07 19.46 28.41
N GLU A 193 -14.80 19.94 27.22
CA GLU A 193 -15.30 21.24 26.82
C GLU A 193 -16.79 21.04 26.59
N ASP A 194 -17.60 21.85 27.20
CA ASP A 194 -19.05 21.90 26.97
C ASP A 194 -19.29 22.30 25.51
N ILE A 195 -19.34 21.31 24.63
CA ILE A 195 -19.62 21.47 23.20
C ILE A 195 -21.14 21.62 22.96
N SER A 196 -21.87 22.01 24.00
CA SER A 196 -23.34 22.07 23.94
C SER A 196 -23.88 23.15 22.98
N ASN A 197 -23.03 24.01 22.37
CA ASN A 197 -23.55 25.13 21.57
C ASN A 197 -22.73 25.54 20.32
N ILE A 198 -21.82 24.71 19.84
CA ILE A 198 -21.14 25.03 18.56
C ILE A 198 -21.61 24.03 17.50
N PRO A 199 -22.46 24.44 16.55
CA PRO A 199 -22.74 23.59 15.41
C PRO A 199 -21.40 23.36 14.69
N TYR A 200 -20.95 22.09 14.61
CA TYR A 200 -19.76 21.71 13.87
C TYR A 200 -20.07 21.81 12.37
N VAL A 201 -20.01 23.03 11.85
CA VAL A 201 -20.38 23.38 10.46
C VAL A 201 -19.25 23.15 9.50
N GLU A 202 -18.00 23.02 9.98
CA GLU A 202 -16.82 22.89 9.14
C GLU A 202 -16.80 21.55 8.40
N GLY A 203 -16.76 21.61 7.07
CA GLY A 203 -16.72 20.44 6.20
C GLY A 203 -18.06 20.02 5.57
N LEU A 204 -19.17 20.63 5.91
CA LEU A 204 -20.47 20.41 5.24
C LEU A 204 -20.48 21.14 3.88
N ILE A 205 -20.10 20.45 2.81
CA ILE A 205 -19.95 21.05 1.48
C ILE A 205 -20.69 20.30 0.35
N HIS A 206 -21.17 19.10 0.63
CA HIS A 206 -21.80 18.25 -0.38
C HIS A 206 -23.32 18.24 -0.24
N THR A 207 -24.04 18.70 -1.25
CA THR A 207 -25.49 18.65 -1.31
C THR A 207 -26.00 17.26 -1.66
N THR A 208 -27.16 16.89 -1.11
CA THR A 208 -27.84 15.61 -1.35
C THR A 208 -29.16 15.81 -2.08
N LEU A 209 -29.84 14.72 -2.49
CA LEU A 209 -31.18 14.75 -3.04
C LEU A 209 -32.24 15.08 -1.97
N LYS A 210 -31.99 14.82 -0.68
CA LYS A 210 -32.88 15.21 0.42
C LYS A 210 -32.82 16.73 0.60
N PRO A 211 -33.92 17.46 0.42
CA PRO A 211 -33.91 18.93 0.49
C PRO A 211 -33.34 19.46 1.81
N GLY A 212 -32.39 20.38 1.73
CA GLY A 212 -31.77 21.04 2.90
C GLY A 212 -30.71 20.20 3.62
N LEU A 213 -30.40 18.99 3.18
CA LEU A 213 -29.37 18.16 3.76
C LEU A 213 -28.04 18.37 3.04
N ILE A 214 -27.04 18.82 3.79
CA ILE A 214 -25.64 18.94 3.36
C ILE A 214 -24.79 18.00 4.21
N VAL A 215 -23.88 17.26 3.58
CA VAL A 215 -23.03 16.24 4.23
C VAL A 215 -21.56 16.52 3.98
N ARG A 216 -20.66 15.83 4.70
CA ARG A 216 -19.22 16.11 4.71
C ARG A 216 -18.44 15.42 3.60
N SER A 217 -18.90 14.27 3.15
CA SER A 217 -18.18 13.46 2.17
C SER A 217 -19.05 13.00 1.00
N LYS A 218 -18.40 12.68 -0.13
CA LYS A 218 -19.08 12.11 -1.29
C LYS A 218 -19.69 10.73 -0.99
N SER A 219 -19.11 9.97 -0.09
CA SER A 219 -19.65 8.68 0.33
C SER A 219 -20.97 8.84 1.07
N GLU A 220 -21.05 9.85 1.94
CA GLU A 220 -22.28 10.19 2.66
C GLU A 220 -23.38 10.69 1.72
N VAL A 221 -23.02 11.44 0.63
CA VAL A 221 -24.00 11.79 -0.41
C VAL A 221 -24.64 10.55 -1.02
N ILE A 222 -23.83 9.54 -1.36
CA ILE A 222 -24.33 8.31 -1.98
C ILE A 222 -25.28 7.59 -1.02
N ILE A 223 -24.91 7.46 0.25
CA ILE A 223 -25.73 6.81 1.27
C ILE A 223 -27.03 7.60 1.50
N ALA A 224 -26.93 8.91 1.71
CA ALA A 224 -28.10 9.77 1.93
C ALA A 224 -29.09 9.73 0.76
N ASN A 225 -28.58 9.74 -0.48
CA ASN A 225 -29.42 9.66 -1.67
C ASN A 225 -30.14 8.31 -1.79
N ILE A 226 -29.43 7.21 -1.53
CA ILE A 226 -30.03 5.86 -1.53
C ILE A 226 -31.14 5.74 -0.47
N LEU A 227 -30.91 6.26 0.74
CA LEU A 227 -31.88 6.23 1.82
C LEU A 227 -33.12 7.06 1.44
N TYR A 228 -32.91 8.27 0.91
CA TYR A 228 -33.97 9.16 0.49
C TYR A 228 -34.81 8.58 -0.66
N GLU A 229 -34.16 8.03 -1.69
CA GLU A 229 -34.85 7.39 -2.83
C GLU A 229 -35.65 6.16 -2.42
N ARG A 230 -35.25 5.46 -1.36
CA ARG A 230 -35.97 4.31 -0.81
C ARG A 230 -37.03 4.68 0.21
N GLY A 231 -37.22 5.96 0.51
CA GLY A 231 -38.17 6.43 1.49
C GLY A 231 -37.86 6.02 2.93
N ILE A 232 -36.56 5.80 3.23
CA ILE A 232 -36.12 5.47 4.57
C ILE A 232 -35.81 6.77 5.29
N ASP A 233 -36.53 7.03 6.39
CA ASP A 233 -36.26 8.18 7.23
C ASP A 233 -35.00 8.03 8.03
N PHE A 234 -34.19 9.09 8.04
CA PHE A 234 -32.96 9.16 8.77
C PHE A 234 -32.62 10.58 9.22
N GLU A 235 -31.87 10.68 10.29
CA GLU A 235 -31.23 11.91 10.73
C GLU A 235 -29.73 11.85 10.53
N TYR A 236 -29.14 12.94 10.05
CA TYR A 236 -27.73 13.07 9.79
C TYR A 236 -27.03 13.72 10.99
N GLU A 237 -25.92 13.12 11.48
CA GLU A 237 -25.13 13.59 12.62
C GLU A 237 -25.97 13.89 13.89
N ARG A 238 -27.00 13.08 14.18
CA ARG A 238 -27.76 13.19 15.42
C ARG A 238 -26.89 12.78 16.60
N MET A 239 -26.81 13.65 17.63
CA MET A 239 -26.14 13.30 18.87
C MET A 239 -26.97 12.27 19.66
N ILE A 240 -26.36 11.13 19.97
CA ILE A 240 -26.94 10.09 20.81
C ILE A 240 -26.15 10.05 22.12
N GLU A 241 -26.87 10.03 23.25
CA GLU A 241 -26.30 9.85 24.57
C GLU A 241 -26.82 8.56 25.19
N ASP A 242 -25.91 7.61 25.41
CA ASP A 242 -26.22 6.35 26.10
C ASP A 242 -25.22 6.13 27.24
N ASN A 243 -25.73 5.86 28.43
CA ASN A 243 -24.95 5.59 29.65
C ASN A 243 -23.81 6.62 29.92
N GLY A 244 -24.07 7.90 29.63
CA GLY A 244 -23.10 8.99 29.79
C GLY A 244 -22.00 9.04 28.73
N ARG A 245 -22.15 8.25 27.66
CA ARG A 245 -21.31 8.33 26.46
C ARG A 245 -22.09 9.03 25.37
N ARG A 246 -21.46 10.00 24.73
CA ARG A 246 -22.02 10.71 23.57
C ARG A 246 -21.36 10.21 22.32
N CYS A 247 -22.16 9.87 21.30
CA CYS A 247 -21.67 9.58 19.96
C CYS A 247 -22.50 10.35 18.92
N ILE A 248 -21.90 10.66 17.80
CA ILE A 248 -22.54 11.34 16.68
C ILE A 248 -22.31 10.43 15.47
N PRO A 249 -23.19 9.47 15.19
CA PRO A 249 -23.12 8.65 14.00
C PRO A 249 -23.48 9.48 12.77
N ASP A 250 -22.92 9.13 11.62
CA ASP A 250 -23.21 9.82 10.35
C ASP A 250 -24.70 9.71 10.00
N PHE A 251 -25.32 8.57 10.26
CA PHE A 251 -26.75 8.34 10.02
C PHE A 251 -27.40 7.63 11.20
N THR A 252 -28.54 8.12 11.63
CA THR A 252 -29.35 7.53 12.68
C THR A 252 -30.75 7.21 12.12
N PHE A 253 -31.30 6.07 12.47
CA PHE A 253 -32.60 5.61 12.07
C PHE A 253 -33.53 5.61 13.29
N GLU A 254 -34.78 6.03 13.13
CA GLU A 254 -35.76 5.80 14.15
C GLU A 254 -36.18 4.33 14.08
N ASP A 255 -36.21 3.66 15.23
CA ASP A 255 -36.69 2.29 15.30
C ASP A 255 -38.13 2.26 14.83
N ALA A 256 -38.41 1.50 13.79
CA ALA A 256 -39.76 1.17 13.39
C ALA A 256 -40.35 0.32 14.51
N SER A 257 -41.17 0.95 15.34
CA SER A 257 -41.96 0.32 16.38
C SER A 257 -43.00 -0.67 15.79
#